data_256505778f150f9e3d2af0fd3e72761f
#
_entry.id   256505778f150f9e3d2af0fd3e72761f
#
_cell.length_a   1.000
_cell.length_b   1.000
_cell.length_c   1.000
_cell.angle_alpha   90.00
_cell.angle_beta   90.00
_cell.angle_gamma   90.00
#
_symmetry.space_group_name_H-M   'P 1'
#
loop_
_entity.id
_entity.type
_entity.pdbx_description
1 polymer ?
#
loop_
_entity_poly.entity_id
_entity_poly.type
_entity_poly.pdbx_seq_one_letter_code
_entity_poly.pdbx_strand_id
1 'polypeptide(L)'
;MSIQDTVQARDFFAQKLAFLTGPFELNGQIRRNEPITIVDVRLPSDYQAGHIPGAINLPQGKWHTLAGLRKDRTAVLYCYSQTCKLAAAAAVELASAGIPVVEMEGGYEAWVKSELPVER
;
A
#
# COMPACT_ATOMS: atom_id res chain seq x y z
N MET A 1 30.57 11.67 14.41
CA MET A 1 29.41 10.80 14.13
C MET A 1 29.02 10.10 15.41
N SER A 2 27.76 10.18 15.79
CA SER A 2 27.30 9.50 16.99
C SER A 2 26.97 8.03 16.69
N ILE A 3 27.15 7.20 17.73
CA ILE A 3 26.77 5.80 17.62
C ILE A 3 25.25 5.72 17.64
N GLN A 4 24.70 4.95 16.72
CA GLN A 4 23.26 4.73 16.60
C GLN A 4 22.71 4.04 17.84
N ASP A 5 21.53 4.46 18.29
CA ASP A 5 20.78 3.78 19.33
C ASP A 5 20.21 2.47 18.75
N THR A 6 20.78 1.33 19.16
CA THR A 6 20.41 0.04 18.62
C THR A 6 19.01 -0.41 19.03
N VAL A 7 18.50 0.03 20.18
CA VAL A 7 17.13 -0.28 20.60
C VAL A 7 16.12 0.47 19.73
N GLN A 8 16.38 1.75 19.49
CA GLN A 8 15.53 2.57 18.63
C GLN A 8 15.55 2.03 17.20
N ALA A 9 16.73 1.64 16.71
CA ALA A 9 16.85 1.06 15.38
C ALA A 9 16.06 -0.26 15.26
N ARG A 10 16.17 -1.13 16.26
CA ARG A 10 15.42 -2.37 16.30
C ARG A 10 13.91 -2.12 16.23
N ASP A 11 13.42 -1.18 17.02
CA ASP A 11 11.98 -0.87 17.08
C ASP A 11 11.49 -0.29 15.75
N PHE A 12 12.29 0.58 15.13
CA PHE A 12 11.96 1.15 13.82
C PHE A 12 11.83 0.04 12.75
N PHE A 13 12.81 -0.86 12.68
CA PHE A 13 12.79 -1.90 11.66
C PHE A 13 11.71 -2.95 11.93
N ALA A 14 11.42 -3.23 13.19
CA ALA A 14 10.29 -4.11 13.53
C ALA A 14 8.97 -3.50 13.05
N GLN A 15 8.78 -2.20 13.24
CA GLN A 15 7.59 -1.50 12.75
C GLN A 15 7.56 -1.48 11.22
N LYS A 16 8.71 -1.24 10.58
CA LYS A 16 8.81 -1.25 9.14
C LYS A 16 8.34 -2.60 8.56
N LEU A 17 8.82 -3.69 9.12
CA LEU A 17 8.41 -5.03 8.68
C LEU A 17 6.92 -5.29 8.91
N ALA A 18 6.34 -4.73 9.98
CA ALA A 18 4.93 -4.93 10.30
C ALA A 18 4.00 -4.18 9.34
N PHE A 19 4.45 -3.07 8.75
CA PHE A 19 3.59 -2.19 7.95
C PHE A 19 3.96 -2.16 6.47
N LEU A 20 4.86 -3.04 6.02
CA LEU A 20 5.26 -3.14 4.62
C LEU A 20 5.02 -4.54 4.09
N THR A 21 4.68 -4.63 2.81
CA THR A 21 4.60 -5.88 2.07
C THR A 21 5.24 -5.68 0.70
N GLY A 22 5.31 -6.72 -0.11
CA GLY A 22 5.88 -6.67 -1.44
C GLY A 22 4.93 -7.23 -2.48
N PRO A 23 5.30 -7.12 -3.79
CA PRO A 23 4.44 -7.59 -4.88
C PRO A 23 4.12 -9.08 -4.80
N PHE A 24 5.09 -9.93 -4.53
CA PHE A 24 4.85 -11.37 -4.48
C PHE A 24 3.98 -11.78 -3.29
N GLU A 25 4.20 -11.16 -2.14
CA GLU A 25 3.41 -11.41 -0.94
C GLU A 25 1.97 -10.97 -1.17
N LEU A 26 1.76 -9.81 -1.76
CA LEU A 26 0.42 -9.31 -2.06
C LEU A 26 -0.27 -10.21 -3.09
N ASN A 27 0.44 -10.62 -4.13
CA ASN A 27 -0.13 -11.54 -5.12
C ASN A 27 -0.58 -12.85 -4.47
N GLY A 28 0.20 -13.36 -3.52
CA GLY A 28 -0.18 -14.54 -2.75
C GLY A 28 -1.47 -14.33 -1.95
N GLN A 29 -1.62 -13.17 -1.33
CA GLN A 29 -2.84 -12.82 -0.60
C GLN A 29 -4.05 -12.77 -1.53
N ILE A 30 -3.89 -12.19 -2.72
CA ILE A 30 -4.96 -12.15 -3.73
C ILE A 30 -5.37 -13.56 -4.12
N ARG A 31 -4.40 -14.42 -4.39
CA ARG A 31 -4.66 -15.80 -4.83
C ARG A 31 -5.34 -16.64 -3.76
N ARG A 32 -5.08 -16.34 -2.48
CA ARG A 32 -5.72 -17.02 -1.35
C ARG A 32 -7.03 -16.37 -0.92
N ASN A 33 -7.48 -15.34 -1.64
CA ASN A 33 -8.70 -14.61 -1.28
C ASN A 33 -8.70 -14.09 0.15
N GLU A 34 -7.55 -13.58 0.62
CA GLU A 34 -7.48 -13.03 1.97
C GLU A 34 -8.32 -11.76 2.07
N PRO A 35 -8.89 -11.48 3.27
CA PRO A 35 -9.80 -10.34 3.44
C PRO A 35 -9.05 -9.02 3.58
N ILE A 36 -8.51 -8.53 2.47
CA ILE A 36 -7.80 -7.26 2.37
C ILE A 36 -8.50 -6.35 1.35
N THR A 37 -8.28 -5.05 1.47
CA THR A 37 -8.69 -4.07 0.47
C THR A 37 -7.43 -3.50 -0.17
N ILE A 38 -7.28 -3.65 -1.49
CA ILE A 38 -6.13 -3.11 -2.20
C ILE A 38 -6.51 -1.73 -2.69
N VAL A 39 -5.67 -0.74 -2.39
CA VAL A 39 -5.98 0.67 -2.65
C VAL A 39 -4.90 1.29 -3.53
N ASP A 40 -5.30 1.67 -4.73
CA ASP A 40 -4.46 2.39 -5.67
C ASP A 40 -4.66 3.88 -5.43
N VAL A 41 -3.61 4.56 -4.97
CA VAL A 41 -3.69 6.00 -4.65
C VAL A 41 -3.19 6.88 -5.80
N ARG A 42 -2.93 6.28 -6.98
CA ARG A 42 -2.51 7.01 -8.17
C ARG A 42 -3.67 7.80 -8.76
N LEU A 43 -3.36 8.62 -9.77
CA LEU A 43 -4.40 9.33 -10.52
C LEU A 43 -5.39 8.36 -11.17
N PRO A 44 -6.67 8.75 -11.28
CA PRO A 44 -7.68 7.88 -11.90
C PRO A 44 -7.33 7.41 -13.31
N SER A 45 -6.70 8.25 -14.13
CA SER A 45 -6.30 7.87 -15.49
C SER A 45 -5.25 6.76 -15.48
N ASP A 46 -4.33 6.79 -14.53
CA ASP A 46 -3.30 5.76 -14.42
C ASP A 46 -3.90 4.43 -13.92
N TYR A 47 -4.83 4.52 -12.97
CA TYR A 47 -5.56 3.37 -12.49
C TYR A 47 -6.33 2.70 -13.64
N GLN A 48 -7.00 3.49 -14.45
CA GLN A 48 -7.78 2.96 -15.59
C GLN A 48 -6.90 2.31 -16.65
N ALA A 49 -5.69 2.82 -16.84
CA ALA A 49 -4.74 2.25 -17.80
C ALA A 49 -4.18 0.89 -17.35
N GLY A 50 -4.22 0.61 -16.07
CA GLY A 50 -3.80 -0.67 -15.52
C GLY A 50 -3.61 -0.59 -14.02
N HIS A 51 -4.05 -1.60 -13.29
CA HIS A 51 -3.96 -1.64 -11.83
C HIS A 51 -3.86 -3.07 -11.33
N ILE A 52 -3.50 -3.22 -10.06
CA ILE A 52 -3.44 -4.54 -9.41
C ILE A 52 -4.85 -5.12 -9.34
N PRO A 53 -5.03 -6.41 -9.69
CA PRO A 53 -6.37 -7.02 -9.71
C PRO A 53 -7.11 -6.84 -8.37
N GLY A 54 -8.36 -6.38 -8.46
CA GLY A 54 -9.21 -6.14 -7.30
C GLY A 54 -8.99 -4.81 -6.60
N ALA A 55 -8.01 -4.01 -7.03
CA ALA A 55 -7.74 -2.72 -6.39
C ALA A 55 -8.86 -1.72 -6.65
N ILE A 56 -9.17 -0.93 -5.62
CA ILE A 56 -10.01 0.27 -5.78
C ILE A 56 -9.11 1.48 -5.95
N ASN A 57 -9.61 2.52 -6.59
CA ASN A 57 -8.86 3.77 -6.74
C ASN A 57 -9.33 4.80 -5.71
N LEU A 58 -8.40 5.26 -4.89
CA LEU A 58 -8.69 6.33 -3.92
C LEU A 58 -7.56 7.37 -4.01
N PRO A 59 -7.64 8.28 -5.00
CA PRO A 59 -6.58 9.23 -5.26
C PRO A 59 -6.49 10.32 -4.21
N GLN A 60 -5.37 11.05 -4.20
CA GLN A 60 -5.16 12.19 -3.33
C GLN A 60 -6.32 13.19 -3.49
N GLY A 61 -6.79 13.74 -2.38
CA GLY A 61 -7.97 14.59 -2.35
C GLY A 61 -9.27 13.84 -2.07
N LYS A 62 -9.23 12.49 -2.08
CA LYS A 62 -10.39 11.65 -1.79
C LYS A 62 -10.19 10.76 -0.57
N TRP A 63 -9.00 10.75 0.05
CA TRP A 63 -8.71 9.86 1.17
C TRP A 63 -9.67 10.07 2.35
N HIS A 64 -10.07 11.31 2.61
CA HIS A 64 -10.98 11.65 3.70
C HIS A 64 -12.36 10.99 3.55
N THR A 65 -12.73 10.58 2.35
CA THR A 65 -14.03 9.94 2.11
C THR A 65 -14.08 8.51 2.64
N LEU A 66 -12.93 7.85 2.81
CA LEU A 66 -12.80 6.45 3.20
C LEU A 66 -13.62 5.51 2.32
N ALA A 67 -13.91 5.91 1.07
CA ALA A 67 -14.77 5.15 0.16
C ALA A 67 -14.20 3.77 -0.12
N GLY A 68 -15.00 2.73 0.11
CA GLY A 68 -14.60 1.34 -0.13
C GLY A 68 -13.75 0.73 0.99
N LEU A 69 -13.45 1.48 2.04
CA LEU A 69 -12.58 1.01 3.14
C LEU A 69 -13.41 0.53 4.34
N ARG A 70 -12.83 -0.37 5.13
CA ARG A 70 -13.45 -0.94 6.32
C ARG A 70 -12.46 -0.93 7.47
N LYS A 71 -12.96 -0.67 8.68
CA LYS A 71 -12.11 -0.68 9.88
C LYS A 71 -11.71 -2.09 10.32
N ASP A 72 -12.42 -3.11 9.83
CA ASP A 72 -12.16 -4.52 10.16
C ASP A 72 -11.37 -5.24 9.08
N ARG A 73 -10.82 -4.50 8.10
CA ARG A 73 -10.10 -5.09 6.96
C ARG A 73 -8.88 -4.23 6.63
N THR A 74 -7.71 -4.86 6.54
CA THR A 74 -6.47 -4.15 6.22
C THR A 74 -6.52 -3.60 4.80
N ALA A 75 -6.20 -2.30 4.66
CA ALA A 75 -6.02 -1.65 3.38
C ALA A 75 -4.54 -1.75 2.99
N VAL A 76 -4.27 -2.36 1.84
CA VAL A 76 -2.92 -2.45 1.27
C VAL A 76 -2.79 -1.37 0.22
N LEU A 77 -1.94 -0.39 0.48
CA LEU A 77 -1.83 0.82 -0.34
C LEU A 77 -0.64 0.72 -1.29
N TYR A 78 -0.79 1.23 -2.50
CA TYR A 78 0.34 1.37 -3.42
C TYR A 78 0.19 2.62 -4.28
N CYS A 79 1.35 3.14 -4.75
CA CYS A 79 1.39 4.24 -5.68
C CYS A 79 2.28 3.88 -6.88
N TYR A 80 3.11 4.81 -7.37
CA TYR A 80 3.81 4.61 -8.64
C TYR A 80 5.07 3.77 -8.53
N SER A 81 5.94 4.09 -7.56
CA SER A 81 7.30 3.53 -7.50
C SER A 81 7.83 3.54 -6.07
N GLN A 82 9.03 2.97 -5.90
CA GLN A 82 9.69 2.92 -4.59
C GLN A 82 9.95 4.31 -3.99
N THR A 83 10.20 5.30 -4.84
CA THR A 83 10.49 6.66 -4.37
C THR A 83 9.25 7.53 -4.19
N CYS A 84 8.09 7.05 -4.60
CA CYS A 84 6.83 7.77 -4.43
C CYS A 84 6.39 7.68 -2.96
N LYS A 85 6.07 8.83 -2.37
CA LYS A 85 5.66 8.90 -0.97
C LYS A 85 4.14 9.03 -0.79
N LEU A 86 3.39 8.95 -1.89
CA LEU A 86 1.96 9.17 -1.88
C LEU A 86 1.21 8.11 -1.06
N ALA A 87 1.62 6.84 -1.18
CA ALA A 87 1.00 5.77 -0.41
C ALA A 87 1.25 5.93 1.09
N ALA A 88 2.46 6.34 1.47
CA ALA A 88 2.79 6.60 2.87
C ALA A 88 1.97 7.77 3.43
N ALA A 89 1.80 8.83 2.63
CA ALA A 89 0.97 9.98 3.03
C ALA A 89 -0.51 9.56 3.21
N ALA A 90 -1.02 8.75 2.29
CA ALA A 90 -2.37 8.20 2.42
C ALA A 90 -2.49 7.33 3.66
N ALA A 91 -1.48 6.51 3.95
CA ALA A 91 -1.47 5.64 5.13
C ALA A 91 -1.60 6.44 6.43
N VAL A 92 -0.91 7.58 6.54
CA VAL A 92 -1.02 8.45 7.72
C VAL A 92 -2.47 8.91 7.90
N GLU A 93 -3.11 9.37 6.84
CA GLU A 93 -4.47 9.89 6.92
C GLU A 93 -5.48 8.78 7.22
N LEU A 94 -5.36 7.64 6.53
CA LEU A 94 -6.28 6.52 6.73
C LEU A 94 -6.12 5.88 8.10
N ALA A 95 -4.89 5.70 8.56
CA ALA A 95 -4.64 5.15 9.90
C ALA A 95 -5.18 6.10 10.97
N SER A 96 -5.05 7.41 10.78
CA SER A 96 -5.61 8.41 11.69
C SER A 96 -7.14 8.32 11.77
N ALA A 97 -7.79 7.81 10.73
CA ALA A 97 -9.24 7.58 10.70
C ALA A 97 -9.62 6.18 11.18
N GLY A 98 -8.67 5.38 11.69
CA GLY A 98 -8.93 4.06 12.24
C GLY A 98 -8.89 2.90 11.24
N ILE A 99 -8.39 3.14 10.02
CA ILE A 99 -8.25 2.09 9.02
C ILE A 99 -6.90 1.39 9.20
N PRO A 100 -6.85 0.07 9.37
CA PRO A 100 -5.57 -0.65 9.39
C PRO A 100 -4.92 -0.58 8.00
N VAL A 101 -3.63 -0.23 7.94
CA VAL A 101 -2.93 0.01 6.68
C VAL A 101 -1.61 -0.74 6.61
N VAL A 102 -1.25 -1.13 5.39
CA VAL A 102 0.05 -1.69 5.02
C VAL A 102 0.40 -1.08 3.67
N GLU A 103 1.67 -0.81 3.42
CA GLU A 103 2.12 -0.30 2.13
C GLU A 103 2.81 -1.41 1.34
N MET A 104 2.47 -1.53 0.04
CA MET A 104 3.23 -2.40 -0.87
C MET A 104 4.44 -1.61 -1.40
N GLU A 105 5.63 -2.08 -1.04
CA GLU A 105 6.89 -1.46 -1.50
C GLU A 105 7.05 -1.57 -3.01
N GLY A 106 7.68 -0.57 -3.59
CA GLY A 106 8.00 -0.53 -5.01
C GLY A 106 6.89 -0.02 -5.91
N GLY A 107 5.67 0.06 -5.40
CA GLY A 107 4.53 0.59 -6.15
C GLY A 107 4.16 -0.24 -7.37
N TYR A 108 3.34 0.34 -8.23
CA TYR A 108 2.87 -0.32 -9.45
C TYR A 108 4.03 -0.70 -10.38
N GLU A 109 5.10 0.10 -10.40
CA GLU A 109 6.29 -0.19 -11.20
C GLU A 109 6.88 -1.55 -10.81
N ALA A 110 7.05 -1.82 -9.51
CA ALA A 110 7.58 -3.10 -9.05
C ALA A 110 6.64 -4.27 -9.37
N TRP A 111 5.33 -4.04 -9.26
CA TRP A 111 4.33 -5.05 -9.62
C TRP A 111 4.48 -5.47 -11.08
N VAL A 112 4.55 -4.50 -11.99
CA VAL A 112 4.69 -4.75 -13.43
C VAL A 112 6.02 -5.41 -13.75
N LYS A 113 7.11 -4.94 -13.15
CA LYS A 113 8.45 -5.53 -13.35
C LYS A 113 8.51 -6.98 -12.89
N SER A 114 7.69 -7.35 -11.91
CA SER A 114 7.58 -8.72 -11.42
C SER A 114 6.71 -9.60 -12.31
N GLU A 115 6.19 -9.06 -13.41
CA GLU A 115 5.36 -9.77 -14.38
C GLU A 115 4.10 -10.38 -13.76
N LEU A 116 3.53 -9.69 -12.78
CA LEU A 116 2.30 -10.13 -12.12
C LEU A 116 1.07 -9.63 -12.88
N PRO A 117 -0.10 -10.30 -12.70
CA PRO A 117 -1.31 -9.93 -13.46
C PRO A 117 -1.77 -8.50 -13.19
N VAL A 118 -2.34 -7.86 -14.22
CA VAL A 118 -2.95 -6.54 -14.10
C VAL A 118 -4.38 -6.56 -14.65
N GLU A 119 -5.21 -5.64 -14.15
CA GLU A 119 -6.55 -5.37 -14.65
C GLU A 119 -6.59 -4.00 -15.31
N ARG A 120 -7.54 -3.83 -16.22
CA ARG A 120 -7.81 -2.55 -16.88
C ARG A 120 -9.29 -2.22 -16.86
#